data_789a6e0182ed65cb788654a79f4e459d
#
_entry.id   789a6e0182ed65cb788654a79f4e459d
#
_cell.length_a   1.000
_cell.length_b   1.000
_cell.length_c   1.000
_cell.angle_alpha   90.00
_cell.angle_beta   90.00
_cell.angle_gamma   90.00
#
_symmetry.space_group_name_H-M   'P 1'
#
loop_
_entity.id
_entity.type
_entity.pdbx_description
1 polymer ?
#
loop_
_entity_poly.entity_id
_entity_poly.type
_entity_poly.pdbx_seq_one_letter_code
_entity_poly.pdbx_strand_id
1 'polypeptide(L)'
;MDKYLYVAMTGASQNALAQKAHANNLANISTNGFQKDLEQARSMPVFGDSFPARAFAMSERPATDFSAGALVETGRDLDVAVQGNGWIAVQNPDGGESYVRTGSLNVDALGVLRAGNGMPVLGNGGPISVPPEQQIEVGEDGTVSIRAMGEGPRVMAEVDRIKLVNPDFKNMTKGLDGSIHTKDGQPAQADANVKLVSGFLESSNVNAVEEMTSVLALAKQFELHIKMMNTAKDDDQAMARVLQIS
;
A
#
# COMPACT_ATOMS: atom_id res chain seq x y z
N MET A 1 -24.14 28.28 -19.21
CA MET A 1 -24.51 26.94 -18.74
C MET A 1 -23.42 25.91 -18.89
N ASP A 2 -22.58 25.96 -19.92
CA ASP A 2 -21.42 25.07 -20.11
C ASP A 2 -20.56 24.83 -18.85
N LYS A 3 -20.48 25.82 -18.00
CA LYS A 3 -19.59 25.80 -16.82
C LYS A 3 -20.09 24.88 -15.70
N TYR A 4 -21.40 24.64 -15.61
CA TYR A 4 -22.01 23.73 -14.66
C TYR A 4 -21.74 22.25 -15.05
N LEU A 5 -21.82 21.97 -16.34
CA LEU A 5 -21.49 20.66 -16.89
C LEU A 5 -20.04 20.28 -16.57
N TYR A 6 -19.08 21.21 -16.73
CA TYR A 6 -17.67 20.96 -16.41
C TYR A 6 -17.44 20.69 -14.92
N VAL A 7 -18.14 21.40 -14.03
CA VAL A 7 -18.05 21.17 -12.59
C VAL A 7 -18.57 19.79 -12.23
N ALA A 8 -19.74 19.40 -12.77
CA ALA A 8 -20.33 18.08 -12.55
C ALA A 8 -19.45 16.94 -13.12
N MET A 9 -18.87 17.15 -14.32
CA MET A 9 -17.96 16.19 -14.95
C MET A 9 -16.68 16.00 -14.11
N THR A 10 -16.09 17.09 -13.61
CA THR A 10 -14.92 17.02 -12.75
C THR A 10 -15.25 16.27 -11.46
N GLY A 11 -16.39 16.55 -10.83
CA GLY A 11 -16.86 15.84 -9.65
C GLY A 11 -17.03 14.34 -9.91
N ALA A 12 -17.66 13.95 -11.03
CA ALA A 12 -17.81 12.55 -11.42
C ALA A 12 -16.45 11.86 -11.63
N SER A 13 -15.51 12.52 -12.31
CA SER A 13 -14.16 12.00 -12.54
C SER A 13 -13.40 11.78 -11.23
N GLN A 14 -13.47 12.74 -10.31
CA GLN A 14 -12.80 12.63 -9.01
C GLN A 14 -13.43 11.53 -8.14
N ASN A 15 -14.75 11.38 -8.15
CA ASN A 15 -15.42 10.27 -7.45
C ASN A 15 -15.01 8.91 -8.02
N ALA A 16 -14.83 8.79 -9.33
CA ALA A 16 -14.35 7.55 -9.95
C ALA A 16 -12.90 7.21 -9.53
N LEU A 17 -12.04 8.22 -9.38
CA LEU A 17 -10.67 8.03 -8.87
C LEU A 17 -10.67 7.61 -7.39
N ALA A 18 -11.48 8.26 -6.56
CA ALA A 18 -11.64 7.89 -5.16
C ALA A 18 -12.19 6.45 -5.02
N GLN A 19 -13.20 6.11 -5.80
CA GLN A 19 -13.76 4.75 -5.83
C GLN A 19 -12.71 3.71 -6.22
N LYS A 20 -11.80 4.02 -7.15
CA LYS A 20 -10.70 3.14 -7.52
C LYS A 20 -9.74 2.90 -6.35
N ALA A 21 -9.43 3.91 -5.55
CA ALA A 21 -8.56 3.78 -4.37
C ALA A 21 -9.20 2.85 -3.32
N HIS A 22 -10.47 3.08 -2.97
CA HIS A 22 -11.21 2.23 -2.04
C HIS A 22 -11.41 0.79 -2.56
N ALA A 23 -11.64 0.62 -3.87
CA ALA A 23 -11.73 -0.70 -4.48
C ALA A 23 -10.39 -1.44 -4.45
N ASN A 24 -9.26 -0.74 -4.60
CA ASN A 24 -7.93 -1.31 -4.45
C ASN A 24 -7.68 -1.77 -3.01
N ASN A 25 -8.01 -0.94 -2.01
CA ASN A 25 -7.92 -1.31 -0.61
C ASN A 25 -8.76 -2.57 -0.33
N LEU A 26 -10.01 -2.60 -0.79
CA LEU A 26 -10.91 -3.74 -0.60
C LEU A 26 -10.38 -5.03 -1.26
N ALA A 27 -9.80 -4.92 -2.46
CA ALA A 27 -9.20 -6.07 -3.16
C ALA A 27 -8.02 -6.67 -2.40
N ASN A 28 -7.30 -5.85 -1.61
CA ASN A 28 -6.13 -6.25 -0.85
C ASN A 28 -6.40 -6.52 0.63
N ILE A 29 -7.65 -6.70 1.03
CA ILE A 29 -8.00 -6.97 2.43
C ILE A 29 -7.41 -8.27 2.99
N SER A 30 -7.24 -9.27 2.14
CA SER A 30 -6.63 -10.57 2.48
C SER A 30 -5.13 -10.63 2.19
N THR A 31 -4.54 -9.54 1.70
CA THR A 31 -3.10 -9.49 1.39
C THR A 31 -2.32 -9.18 2.68
N ASN A 32 -1.46 -10.10 3.11
CA ASN A 32 -0.65 -9.94 4.31
C ASN A 32 0.29 -8.75 4.18
N GLY A 33 0.36 -7.93 5.24
CA GLY A 33 1.21 -6.75 5.30
C GLY A 33 0.78 -5.60 4.38
N PHE A 34 -0.41 -5.68 3.77
CA PHE A 34 -0.93 -4.58 2.95
C PHE A 34 -1.33 -3.40 3.82
N GLN A 35 -0.94 -2.21 3.37
CA GLN A 35 -1.26 -0.94 4.02
C GLN A 35 -2.16 -0.11 3.14
N LYS A 36 -3.29 0.34 3.70
CA LYS A 36 -4.34 1.04 2.95
C LYS A 36 -3.86 2.39 2.45
N ASP A 37 -4.30 2.74 1.26
CA ASP A 37 -4.13 4.07 0.71
C ASP A 37 -5.24 4.98 1.23
N LEU A 38 -4.85 6.14 1.75
CA LEU A 38 -5.77 7.20 2.15
C LEU A 38 -6.17 8.01 0.93
N GLU A 39 -7.42 8.42 0.90
CA GLU A 39 -7.98 9.32 -0.11
C GLU A 39 -8.51 10.57 0.58
N GLN A 40 -8.24 11.72 -0.01
CA GLN A 40 -8.74 13.00 0.48
C GLN A 40 -9.32 13.82 -0.66
N ALA A 41 -10.59 14.20 -0.50
CA ALA A 41 -11.23 15.16 -1.39
C ALA A 41 -10.95 16.59 -0.93
N ARG A 42 -10.41 17.43 -1.83
CA ARG A 42 -10.12 18.83 -1.58
C ARG A 42 -10.85 19.71 -2.60
N SER A 43 -11.37 20.86 -2.16
CA SER A 43 -11.88 21.88 -3.06
C SER A 43 -10.75 22.73 -3.61
N MET A 44 -10.69 22.85 -4.94
CA MET A 44 -9.73 23.70 -5.64
C MET A 44 -10.47 24.93 -6.20
N PRO A 45 -10.35 26.10 -5.56
CA PRO A 45 -10.97 27.32 -6.06
C PRO A 45 -10.31 27.75 -7.38
N VAL A 46 -11.13 28.19 -8.33
CA VAL A 46 -10.66 28.76 -9.60
C VAL A 46 -10.48 30.25 -9.42
N PHE A 47 -9.25 30.71 -9.48
CA PHE A 47 -8.89 32.13 -9.44
C PHE A 47 -8.98 32.71 -10.85
N GLY A 48 -9.52 33.93 -10.97
CA GLY A 48 -9.61 34.75 -12.18
C GLY A 48 -9.44 36.23 -11.81
N ASP A 49 -9.73 37.13 -12.73
CA ASP A 49 -9.59 38.59 -12.51
C ASP A 49 -10.53 39.15 -11.42
N SER A 50 -11.43 38.33 -10.88
CA SER A 50 -12.37 38.69 -9.81
C SER A 50 -12.42 37.57 -8.77
N PHE A 51 -13.31 37.71 -7.77
CA PHE A 51 -13.46 36.71 -6.69
C PHE A 51 -13.71 35.30 -7.22
N PRO A 52 -13.15 34.26 -6.56
CA PRO A 52 -13.33 32.88 -6.96
C PRO A 52 -14.80 32.48 -6.83
N ALA A 53 -15.49 32.38 -7.97
CA ALA A 53 -16.91 32.03 -8.03
C ALA A 53 -17.15 30.51 -8.18
N ARG A 54 -16.09 29.70 -8.28
CA ARG A 54 -16.17 28.26 -8.53
C ARG A 54 -15.07 27.52 -7.79
N ALA A 55 -15.39 26.31 -7.39
CA ALA A 55 -14.43 25.34 -6.90
C ALA A 55 -14.63 24.01 -7.64
N PHE A 56 -13.52 23.39 -8.04
CA PHE A 56 -13.50 22.02 -8.53
C PHE A 56 -13.18 21.06 -7.39
N ALA A 57 -13.75 19.87 -7.43
CA ALA A 57 -13.33 18.80 -6.56
C ALA A 57 -12.01 18.22 -7.10
N MET A 58 -11.05 17.99 -6.22
CA MET A 58 -9.83 17.28 -6.51
C MET A 58 -9.67 16.15 -5.48
N SER A 59 -9.58 14.92 -5.97
CA SER A 59 -9.25 13.76 -5.18
C SER A 59 -7.73 13.58 -5.23
N GLU A 60 -7.11 13.54 -4.07
CA GLU A 60 -5.68 13.32 -3.92
C GLU A 60 -5.46 12.04 -3.10
N ARG A 61 -4.40 11.33 -3.40
CA ARG A 61 -3.87 10.27 -2.56
C ARG A 61 -2.78 10.88 -1.65
N PRO A 62 -3.15 11.44 -0.49
CA PRO A 62 -2.24 12.23 0.31
C PRO A 62 -1.18 11.38 0.98
N ALA A 63 -1.49 10.14 1.34
CA ALA A 63 -0.61 9.27 2.09
C ALA A 63 -1.09 7.81 2.04
N THR A 64 -0.23 6.92 2.54
CA THR A 64 -0.57 5.55 2.93
C THR A 64 -0.69 5.51 4.46
N ASP A 65 -1.65 4.77 4.98
CA ASP A 65 -1.77 4.53 6.41
C ASP A 65 -0.78 3.43 6.82
N PHE A 66 0.26 3.83 7.55
CA PHE A 66 1.31 2.95 8.03
C PHE A 66 0.99 2.30 9.38
N SER A 67 -0.25 2.35 9.85
CA SER A 67 -0.66 1.62 11.04
C SER A 67 -0.55 0.11 10.82
N ALA A 68 -0.13 -0.60 11.88
CA ALA A 68 0.02 -2.06 11.82
C ALA A 68 -1.34 -2.75 11.68
N GLY A 69 -1.39 -3.81 10.89
CA GLY A 69 -2.51 -4.76 10.85
C GLY A 69 -2.54 -5.68 12.07
N ALA A 70 -3.57 -6.51 12.18
CA ALA A 70 -3.64 -7.53 13.22
C ALA A 70 -2.66 -8.66 12.95
N LEU A 71 -2.03 -9.21 14.00
CA LEU A 71 -1.18 -10.39 13.90
C LEU A 71 -2.04 -11.66 13.91
N VAL A 72 -1.80 -12.55 12.96
CA VAL A 72 -2.48 -13.84 12.81
C VAL A 72 -1.43 -14.94 12.97
N GLU A 73 -1.67 -15.84 13.91
CA GLU A 73 -0.79 -17.00 14.14
C GLU A 73 -0.96 -18.02 13.00
N THR A 74 0.17 -18.43 12.41
CA THR A 74 0.21 -19.45 11.34
C THR A 74 0.92 -20.71 11.79
N GLY A 75 1.79 -20.62 12.80
CA GLY A 75 2.60 -21.72 13.31
C GLY A 75 3.72 -22.18 12.37
N ARG A 76 4.03 -21.41 11.31
CA ARG A 76 5.12 -21.71 10.37
C ARG A 76 6.34 -20.85 10.71
N ASP A 77 7.49 -21.48 10.93
CA ASP A 77 8.73 -20.80 11.37
C ASP A 77 9.20 -19.70 10.41
N LEU A 78 8.92 -19.84 9.11
CA LEU A 78 9.25 -18.86 8.07
C LEU A 78 8.21 -17.76 7.89
N ASP A 79 7.11 -17.79 8.63
CA ASP A 79 6.16 -16.68 8.69
C ASP A 79 6.57 -15.77 9.84
N VAL A 80 6.96 -14.55 9.50
CA VAL A 80 7.43 -13.56 10.46
C VAL A 80 6.62 -12.30 10.37
N ALA A 81 6.35 -11.65 11.49
CA ALA A 81 5.70 -10.37 11.55
C ALA A 81 6.58 -9.35 12.29
N VAL A 82 6.55 -8.11 11.84
CA VAL A 82 7.24 -7.01 12.52
C VAL A 82 6.44 -6.59 13.74
N GLN A 83 7.08 -6.59 14.92
CA GLN A 83 6.46 -6.10 16.14
C GLN A 83 6.53 -4.59 16.24
N GLY A 84 5.38 -3.93 16.15
CA GLY A 84 5.29 -2.47 16.21
C GLY A 84 5.65 -1.81 14.88
N ASN A 85 6.40 -0.71 14.96
CA ASN A 85 6.84 0.06 13.78
C ASN A 85 8.12 -0.55 13.21
N GLY A 86 8.20 -0.60 11.89
CA GLY A 86 9.38 -1.09 11.17
C GLY A 86 9.00 -1.88 9.92
N TRP A 87 9.99 -2.21 9.14
CA TRP A 87 9.85 -2.95 7.87
C TRP A 87 11.00 -3.90 7.65
N ILE A 88 10.74 -4.90 6.82
CA ILE A 88 11.74 -5.82 6.28
C ILE A 88 12.27 -5.20 4.99
N ALA A 89 13.59 -5.09 4.86
CA ALA A 89 14.23 -4.62 3.64
C ALA A 89 14.29 -5.74 2.60
N VAL A 90 13.90 -5.43 1.37
CA VAL A 90 13.93 -6.33 0.22
C VAL A 90 14.59 -5.65 -0.97
N GLN A 91 15.11 -6.43 -1.91
CA GLN A 91 15.72 -5.91 -3.11
C GLN A 91 14.71 -5.83 -4.27
N ASN A 92 14.60 -4.64 -4.86
CA ASN A 92 13.81 -4.45 -6.08
C ASN A 92 14.45 -5.12 -7.29
N PRO A 93 13.67 -5.39 -8.35
CA PRO A 93 14.20 -5.82 -9.64
C PRO A 93 15.24 -4.86 -10.24
N ASP A 94 15.14 -3.58 -9.95
CA ASP A 94 16.06 -2.54 -10.38
C ASP A 94 17.37 -2.48 -9.57
N GLY A 95 17.52 -3.39 -8.58
CA GLY A 95 18.67 -3.45 -7.67
C GLY A 95 18.60 -2.48 -6.50
N GLY A 96 17.58 -1.64 -6.42
CA GLY A 96 17.33 -0.73 -5.30
C GLY A 96 16.77 -1.45 -4.07
N GLU A 97 16.67 -0.71 -2.95
CA GLU A 97 16.08 -1.19 -1.71
C GLU A 97 14.63 -0.73 -1.59
N SER A 98 13.75 -1.62 -1.17
CA SER A 98 12.38 -1.33 -0.79
C SER A 98 12.00 -2.06 0.50
N TYR A 99 10.85 -1.71 1.05
CA TYR A 99 10.45 -2.15 2.38
C TYR A 99 9.06 -2.77 2.32
N VAL A 100 8.92 -3.89 3.02
CA VAL A 100 7.67 -4.65 3.07
C VAL A 100 7.33 -5.05 4.49
N ARG A 101 6.04 -5.26 4.75
CA ARG A 101 5.55 -5.86 6.01
C ARG A 101 5.08 -7.31 5.83
N THR A 102 5.07 -7.79 4.58
CA THR A 102 4.74 -9.19 4.33
C THR A 102 5.91 -10.08 4.74
N GLY A 103 5.70 -10.85 5.78
CA GLY A 103 6.71 -11.74 6.36
C GLY A 103 6.51 -13.21 6.01
N SER A 104 5.73 -13.53 4.99
CA SER A 104 5.68 -14.92 4.48
C SER A 104 6.95 -15.20 3.69
N LEU A 105 7.96 -15.74 4.39
CA LEU A 105 9.28 -16.01 3.81
C LEU A 105 9.32 -17.38 3.13
N ASN A 106 10.05 -17.46 2.02
CA ASN A 106 10.29 -18.70 1.29
C ASN A 106 11.72 -18.72 0.76
N VAL A 107 12.33 -19.91 0.76
CA VAL A 107 13.64 -20.14 0.10
C VAL A 107 13.36 -20.63 -1.32
N ASP A 108 13.97 -19.99 -2.31
CA ASP A 108 13.82 -20.42 -3.69
C ASP A 108 14.76 -21.59 -4.05
N ALA A 109 14.66 -22.13 -5.27
CA ALA A 109 15.48 -23.24 -5.73
C ALA A 109 16.99 -22.92 -5.80
N LEU A 110 17.35 -21.63 -5.75
CA LEU A 110 18.75 -21.16 -5.76
C LEU A 110 19.25 -20.90 -4.32
N GLY A 111 18.42 -21.15 -3.30
CA GLY A 111 18.76 -20.90 -1.91
C GLY A 111 18.59 -19.43 -1.49
N VAL A 112 17.95 -18.56 -2.28
CA VAL A 112 17.74 -17.18 -1.90
C VAL A 112 16.45 -17.03 -1.07
N LEU A 113 16.55 -16.36 0.07
CA LEU A 113 15.41 -16.06 0.93
C LEU A 113 14.58 -14.94 0.28
N ARG A 114 13.29 -15.22 0.00
CA ARG A 114 12.34 -14.27 -0.62
C ARG A 114 11.19 -13.97 0.30
N ALA A 115 10.72 -12.74 0.26
CA ALA A 115 9.47 -12.32 0.88
C ALA A 115 8.24 -12.79 0.08
N GLY A 116 7.05 -12.70 0.65
CA GLY A 116 5.80 -13.14 0.03
C GLY A 116 5.46 -12.48 -1.30
N ASN A 117 6.03 -11.33 -1.60
CA ASN A 117 5.95 -10.65 -2.90
C ASN A 117 6.98 -11.15 -3.94
N GLY A 118 7.79 -12.16 -3.59
CA GLY A 118 8.83 -12.74 -4.45
C GLY A 118 10.15 -11.97 -4.50
N MET A 119 10.26 -10.82 -3.83
CA MET A 119 11.50 -10.04 -3.79
C MET A 119 12.51 -10.67 -2.82
N PRO A 120 13.83 -10.68 -3.16
CA PRO A 120 14.87 -11.16 -2.27
C PRO A 120 14.93 -10.34 -0.97
N VAL A 121 15.01 -11.00 0.17
CA VAL A 121 15.19 -10.34 1.47
C VAL A 121 16.63 -9.93 1.63
N LEU A 122 16.85 -8.69 2.08
CA LEU A 122 18.18 -8.14 2.31
C LEU A 122 18.66 -8.44 3.72
N GLY A 123 19.91 -8.89 3.79
CA GLY A 123 20.68 -9.02 5.02
C GLY A 123 21.75 -7.93 5.14
N ASN A 124 22.78 -8.19 5.95
CA ASN A 124 23.88 -7.25 6.16
C ASN A 124 24.78 -7.07 4.93
N GLY A 125 24.91 -8.09 4.10
CA GLY A 125 25.79 -8.10 2.92
C GLY A 125 25.08 -8.08 1.57
N GLY A 126 23.77 -8.01 1.54
CA GLY A 126 22.94 -8.10 0.34
C GLY A 126 21.83 -9.14 0.46
N PRO A 127 21.33 -9.75 -0.63
CA PRO A 127 20.33 -10.80 -0.57
C PRO A 127 20.81 -12.00 0.25
N ILE A 128 19.97 -12.46 1.17
CA ILE A 128 20.29 -13.61 2.06
C ILE A 128 20.25 -14.88 1.24
N SER A 129 21.39 -15.60 1.26
CA SER A 129 21.53 -16.93 0.65
C SER A 129 21.59 -17.99 1.73
N VAL A 130 20.66 -18.91 1.70
CA VAL A 130 20.51 -20.02 2.65
C VAL A 130 21.07 -21.28 2.02
N PRO A 131 22.10 -21.92 2.60
CA PRO A 131 22.59 -23.20 2.11
C PRO A 131 21.55 -24.32 2.36
N PRO A 132 21.69 -25.48 1.71
CA PRO A 132 20.78 -26.62 1.91
C PRO A 132 20.67 -27.02 3.37
N GLU A 133 19.47 -27.03 3.91
CA GLU A 133 19.17 -27.18 5.33
C GLU A 133 18.06 -28.21 5.61
N GLN A 134 17.94 -28.61 6.86
CA GLN A 134 16.83 -29.42 7.38
C GLN A 134 15.78 -28.54 8.06
N GLN A 135 16.19 -27.41 8.63
CA GLN A 135 15.33 -26.49 9.36
C GLN A 135 15.91 -25.08 9.30
N ILE A 136 15.02 -24.09 9.18
CA ILE A 136 15.34 -22.66 9.26
C ILE A 136 14.55 -22.09 10.43
N GLU A 137 15.21 -21.26 11.23
CA GLU A 137 14.57 -20.49 12.30
C GLU A 137 14.94 -19.00 12.15
N VAL A 138 13.98 -18.13 12.39
CA VAL A 138 14.19 -16.69 12.40
C VAL A 138 14.04 -16.17 13.82
N GLY A 139 15.10 -15.60 14.34
CA GLY A 139 15.14 -15.00 15.68
C GLY A 139 14.37 -13.67 15.75
N GLU A 140 14.05 -13.24 16.96
CA GLU A 140 13.35 -11.96 17.22
C GLU A 140 14.13 -10.74 16.72
N ASP A 141 15.43 -10.83 16.62
CA ASP A 141 16.33 -9.77 16.13
C ASP A 141 16.56 -9.83 14.62
N GLY A 142 15.90 -10.76 13.91
CA GLY A 142 16.06 -11.01 12.48
C GLY A 142 17.20 -11.95 12.11
N THR A 143 17.88 -12.55 13.07
CA THR A 143 18.93 -13.54 12.80
C THR A 143 18.32 -14.78 12.16
N VAL A 144 18.82 -15.17 10.99
CA VAL A 144 18.43 -16.38 10.27
C VAL A 144 19.43 -17.50 10.64
N SER A 145 18.93 -18.49 11.30
CA SER A 145 19.71 -19.67 11.74
C SER A 145 19.22 -20.91 11.02
N ILE A 146 20.13 -21.75 10.61
CA ILE A 146 19.83 -23.04 9.95
C ILE A 146 20.43 -24.21 10.68
N ARG A 147 19.81 -25.36 10.52
CA ARG A 147 20.40 -26.64 10.83
C ARG A 147 20.82 -27.33 9.53
N ALA A 148 22.13 -27.48 9.34
CA ALA A 148 22.68 -28.11 8.14
C ALA A 148 22.31 -29.59 8.06
N MET A 149 22.27 -30.15 6.85
CA MET A 149 22.02 -31.54 6.63
C MET A 149 23.13 -32.41 7.28
N GLY A 150 22.73 -33.34 8.12
CA GLY A 150 23.66 -34.30 8.80
C GLY A 150 24.19 -33.84 10.16
N GLU A 151 23.81 -32.65 10.63
CA GLU A 151 24.18 -32.19 11.97
C GLU A 151 23.15 -32.57 13.03
N GLY A 152 23.61 -32.63 14.28
CA GLY A 152 22.77 -33.01 15.43
C GLY A 152 21.72 -31.92 15.73
N PRO A 153 20.60 -32.28 16.41
CA PRO A 153 19.45 -31.40 16.61
C PRO A 153 19.73 -30.15 17.47
N ARG A 154 20.91 -30.01 18.04
CA ARG A 154 21.28 -28.86 18.89
C ARG A 154 22.27 -27.91 18.27
N VAL A 155 22.66 -28.14 17.01
CA VAL A 155 23.63 -27.27 16.31
C VAL A 155 22.87 -26.42 15.33
N MET A 156 22.69 -25.13 15.67
CA MET A 156 22.17 -24.12 14.76
C MET A 156 23.32 -23.23 14.35
N ALA A 157 23.47 -23.00 13.05
CA ALA A 157 24.45 -22.09 12.48
C ALA A 157 23.75 -20.80 12.01
N GLU A 158 24.26 -19.67 12.46
CA GLU A 158 23.80 -18.36 11.96
C GLU A 158 24.29 -18.16 10.53
N VAL A 159 23.40 -17.82 9.62
CA VAL A 159 23.69 -17.57 8.20
C VAL A 159 23.86 -16.08 7.94
N ASP A 160 22.84 -15.29 8.29
CA ASP A 160 22.83 -13.84 8.12
C ASP A 160 21.72 -13.24 9.00
N ARG A 161 21.58 -11.94 8.97
CA ARG A 161 20.54 -11.22 9.71
C ARG A 161 19.72 -10.38 8.77
N ILE A 162 18.39 -10.55 8.81
CA ILE A 162 17.44 -9.75 8.05
C ILE A 162 17.62 -8.28 8.40
N LYS A 163 17.77 -7.44 7.40
CA LYS A 163 17.83 -5.99 7.56
C LYS A 163 16.46 -5.45 7.93
N LEU A 164 16.30 -5.03 9.17
CA LEU A 164 15.10 -4.38 9.70
C LEU A 164 15.34 -2.89 9.78
N VAL A 165 14.35 -2.09 9.36
CA VAL A 165 14.49 -0.63 9.29
C VAL A 165 13.25 0.06 9.85
N ASN A 166 13.43 1.29 10.34
CA ASN A 166 12.34 2.12 10.84
C ASN A 166 12.55 3.58 10.40
N PRO A 167 12.44 3.87 9.10
CA PRO A 167 12.55 5.23 8.59
C PRO A 167 11.36 6.10 9.00
N ASP A 168 11.54 7.44 8.99
CA ASP A 168 10.45 8.38 9.26
C ASP A 168 9.36 8.23 8.17
N PHE A 169 8.11 8.04 8.59
CA PHE A 169 6.94 7.92 7.72
C PHE A 169 6.77 9.07 6.72
N LYS A 170 7.23 10.27 7.09
CA LYS A 170 7.19 11.45 6.21
C LYS A 170 8.05 11.28 4.95
N ASN A 171 9.12 10.49 5.08
CA ASN A 171 10.06 10.22 4.00
C ASN A 171 9.73 8.93 3.22
N MET A 172 8.61 8.31 3.50
CA MET A 172 8.17 7.09 2.84
C MET A 172 7.08 7.35 1.81
N THR A 173 7.05 6.52 0.79
CA THR A 173 6.01 6.49 -0.25
C THR A 173 5.77 5.06 -0.69
N LYS A 174 4.50 4.72 -0.96
CA LYS A 174 4.13 3.41 -1.48
C LYS A 174 4.22 3.41 -2.99
N GLY A 175 4.97 2.48 -3.55
CA GLY A 175 5.08 2.24 -4.99
C GLY A 175 3.83 1.59 -5.59
N LEU A 176 3.80 1.52 -6.92
CA LEU A 176 2.73 0.82 -7.66
C LEU A 176 2.77 -0.69 -7.47
N ASP A 177 3.92 -1.23 -7.11
CA ASP A 177 4.18 -2.63 -6.78
C ASP A 177 3.72 -3.03 -5.35
N GLY A 178 3.20 -2.06 -4.59
CA GLY A 178 2.77 -2.23 -3.20
C GLY A 178 3.90 -2.20 -2.18
N SER A 179 5.17 -2.13 -2.59
CA SER A 179 6.30 -1.96 -1.70
C SER A 179 6.48 -0.49 -1.28
N ILE A 180 7.17 -0.27 -0.18
CA ILE A 180 7.44 1.05 0.37
C ILE A 180 8.85 1.47 -0.03
N HIS A 181 9.01 2.71 -0.46
CA HIS A 181 10.30 3.29 -0.83
C HIS A 181 10.54 4.57 -0.04
N THR A 182 11.81 4.91 0.16
CA THR A 182 12.19 6.23 0.63
C THR A 182 12.06 7.25 -0.51
N LYS A 183 11.50 8.42 -0.23
CA LYS A 183 11.37 9.51 -1.23
C LYS A 183 12.72 9.98 -1.77
N ASP A 184 13.75 9.90 -0.94
CA ASP A 184 15.12 10.32 -1.27
C ASP A 184 15.88 9.26 -2.08
N GLY A 185 15.31 8.06 -2.27
CA GLY A 185 15.96 6.94 -2.94
C GLY A 185 17.19 6.39 -2.21
N GLN A 186 17.45 6.86 -0.99
CA GLN A 186 18.59 6.37 -0.19
C GLN A 186 18.15 5.15 0.63
N PRO A 187 19.02 4.12 0.76
CA PRO A 187 18.77 3.00 1.63
C PRO A 187 18.59 3.45 3.09
N ALA A 188 17.54 2.94 3.76
CA ALA A 188 17.36 3.22 5.18
C ALA A 188 18.43 2.48 6.02
N GLN A 189 18.77 3.08 7.14
CA GLN A 189 19.70 2.46 8.09
C GLN A 189 18.97 1.35 8.86
N ALA A 190 19.70 0.26 9.15
CA ALA A 190 19.19 -0.80 9.99
C ALA A 190 18.93 -0.28 11.41
N ASP A 191 17.80 -0.67 12.00
CA ASP A 191 17.41 -0.32 13.36
C ASP A 191 17.30 -1.59 14.20
N ALA A 192 18.18 -1.72 15.19
CA ALA A 192 18.22 -2.86 16.11
C ALA A 192 17.03 -2.92 17.10
N ASN A 193 16.25 -1.83 17.20
CA ASN A 193 15.06 -1.80 18.06
C ASN A 193 13.85 -2.47 17.41
N VAL A 194 13.85 -2.64 16.08
CA VAL A 194 12.80 -3.35 15.37
C VAL A 194 12.95 -4.84 15.67
N LYS A 195 11.83 -5.45 16.08
CA LYS A 195 11.78 -6.88 16.40
C LYS A 195 10.82 -7.62 15.50
N LEU A 196 11.09 -8.89 15.30
CA LEU A 196 10.23 -9.85 14.62
C LEU A 196 9.59 -10.81 15.60
N VAL A 197 8.45 -11.34 15.20
CA VAL A 197 7.83 -12.51 15.87
C VAL A 197 7.66 -13.58 14.80
N SER A 198 8.23 -14.77 15.06
CA SER A 198 8.10 -15.94 14.20
C SER A 198 6.78 -16.68 14.46
N GLY A 199 6.25 -17.35 13.45
CA GLY A 199 4.96 -18.06 13.51
C GLY A 199 3.74 -17.16 13.33
N PHE A 200 3.92 -15.90 12.98
CA PHE A 200 2.85 -14.92 12.78
C PHE A 200 2.98 -14.20 11.43
N LEU A 201 1.83 -13.81 10.87
CA LEU A 201 1.75 -12.88 9.76
C LEU A 201 0.95 -11.65 10.15
N GLU A 202 1.34 -10.49 9.63
CA GLU A 202 0.55 -9.28 9.74
C GLU A 202 -0.54 -9.29 8.66
N SER A 203 -1.81 -9.13 9.05
CA SER A 203 -2.92 -8.97 8.12
C SER A 203 -2.94 -7.56 7.52
N SER A 204 -3.77 -7.33 6.50
CA SER A 204 -4.06 -5.99 6.00
C SER A 204 -4.65 -5.10 7.11
N ASN A 205 -4.30 -3.80 7.10
CA ASN A 205 -4.93 -2.80 7.97
C ASN A 205 -6.25 -2.23 7.42
N VAL A 206 -6.78 -2.84 6.35
CA VAL A 206 -8.03 -2.43 5.68
C VAL A 206 -9.24 -2.96 6.44
N ASN A 207 -10.22 -2.09 6.68
CA ASN A 207 -11.53 -2.49 7.20
C ASN A 207 -12.51 -2.67 6.04
N ALA A 208 -12.96 -3.92 5.82
CA ALA A 208 -13.88 -4.26 4.73
C ALA A 208 -15.17 -3.45 4.73
N VAL A 209 -15.79 -3.27 5.89
CA VAL A 209 -17.08 -2.58 6.02
C VAL A 209 -16.93 -1.10 5.70
N GLU A 210 -15.87 -0.48 6.19
CA GLU A 210 -15.53 0.92 5.91
C GLU A 210 -15.31 1.16 4.41
N GLU A 211 -14.48 0.32 3.78
CA GLU A 211 -14.19 0.46 2.35
C GLU A 211 -15.42 0.18 1.47
N MET A 212 -16.23 -0.84 1.79
CA MET A 212 -17.47 -1.12 1.08
C MET A 212 -18.48 0.02 1.18
N THR A 213 -18.66 0.60 2.37
CA THR A 213 -19.57 1.74 2.56
C THR A 213 -19.09 2.97 1.80
N SER A 214 -17.78 3.22 1.77
CA SER A 214 -17.16 4.30 1.02
C SER A 214 -17.36 4.13 -0.50
N VAL A 215 -17.13 2.92 -1.03
CA VAL A 215 -17.39 2.59 -2.45
C VAL A 215 -18.86 2.83 -2.82
N LEU A 216 -19.80 2.38 -1.99
CA LEU A 216 -21.24 2.57 -2.24
C LEU A 216 -21.63 4.06 -2.21
N ALA A 217 -21.10 4.82 -1.23
CA ALA A 217 -21.36 6.25 -1.13
C ALA A 217 -20.83 7.01 -2.36
N LEU A 218 -19.60 6.70 -2.80
CA LEU A 218 -18.99 7.31 -3.99
C LEU A 218 -19.71 6.91 -5.27
N ALA A 219 -20.18 5.66 -5.40
CA ALA A 219 -21.00 5.22 -6.52
C ALA A 219 -22.31 6.02 -6.59
N LYS A 220 -22.95 6.25 -5.44
CA LYS A 220 -24.16 7.07 -5.38
C LYS A 220 -23.91 8.53 -5.75
N GLN A 221 -22.81 9.10 -5.28
CA GLN A 221 -22.41 10.46 -5.68
C GLN A 221 -22.13 10.55 -7.19
N PHE A 222 -21.47 9.53 -7.75
CA PHE A 222 -21.24 9.46 -9.20
C PHE A 222 -22.57 9.47 -10.00
N GLU A 223 -23.57 8.67 -9.59
CA GLU A 223 -24.91 8.68 -10.19
C GLU A 223 -25.56 10.08 -10.12
N LEU A 224 -25.41 10.77 -8.98
CA LEU A 224 -25.92 12.13 -8.83
C LEU A 224 -25.25 13.11 -9.80
N HIS A 225 -23.93 13.02 -9.98
CA HIS A 225 -23.21 13.85 -10.95
C HIS A 225 -23.68 13.58 -12.39
N ILE A 226 -23.90 12.31 -12.76
CA ILE A 226 -24.47 11.96 -14.07
C ILE A 226 -25.88 12.56 -14.26
N LYS A 227 -26.72 12.46 -13.22
CA LYS A 227 -28.05 13.07 -13.25
C LYS A 227 -27.98 14.59 -13.41
N MET A 228 -27.07 15.26 -12.69
CA MET A 228 -26.83 16.69 -12.81
C MET A 228 -26.38 17.09 -14.22
N MET A 229 -25.51 16.29 -14.85
CA MET A 229 -25.09 16.52 -16.24
C MET A 229 -26.25 16.38 -17.23
N ASN A 230 -27.12 15.39 -17.05
CA ASN A 230 -28.31 15.22 -17.88
C ASN A 230 -29.29 16.40 -17.72
N THR A 231 -29.55 16.83 -16.48
CA THR A 231 -30.39 17.99 -16.21
C THR A 231 -29.82 19.28 -16.88
N ALA A 232 -28.51 19.50 -16.78
CA ALA A 232 -27.84 20.61 -17.42
C ALA A 232 -28.03 20.60 -18.96
N LYS A 233 -27.94 19.40 -19.56
CA LYS A 233 -28.18 19.20 -21.00
C LYS A 233 -29.62 19.52 -21.39
N ASP A 234 -30.60 19.06 -20.59
CA ASP A 234 -32.02 19.30 -20.84
C ASP A 234 -32.35 20.78 -20.72
N ASP A 235 -31.77 21.47 -19.73
CA ASP A 235 -31.91 22.93 -19.56
C ASP A 235 -31.31 23.71 -20.74
N ASP A 236 -30.14 23.30 -21.26
CA ASP A 236 -29.52 23.91 -22.42
C ASP A 236 -30.38 23.72 -23.67
N GLN A 237 -30.98 22.55 -23.86
CA GLN A 237 -31.92 22.28 -24.96
C GLN A 237 -33.20 23.12 -24.85
N ALA A 238 -33.75 23.27 -23.63
CA ALA A 238 -34.92 24.09 -23.38
C ALA A 238 -34.64 25.56 -23.69
N MET A 239 -33.49 26.09 -23.28
CA MET A 239 -33.08 27.47 -23.61
C MET A 239 -32.86 27.67 -25.11
N ALA A 240 -32.25 26.71 -25.81
CA ALA A 240 -32.05 26.78 -27.25
C ALA A 240 -33.40 26.87 -28.00
N ARG A 241 -34.43 26.16 -27.54
CA ARG A 241 -35.79 26.24 -28.09
C ARG A 241 -36.42 27.59 -27.86
N VAL A 242 -36.25 28.20 -26.69
CA VAL A 242 -36.77 29.54 -26.39
C VAL A 242 -36.14 30.57 -27.29
N LEU A 243 -34.82 30.49 -27.54
CA LEU A 243 -34.11 31.41 -28.44
C LEU A 243 -34.49 31.24 -29.92
N GLN A 244 -35.03 30.11 -30.33
CA GLN A 244 -35.50 29.84 -31.70
C GLN A 244 -36.92 30.41 -31.94
N ILE A 245 -37.66 30.69 -30.89
CA ILE A 245 -39.06 31.19 -30.97
C ILE A 245 -39.11 32.74 -30.89
N SER A 246 -38.01 33.38 -30.45
CA SER A 246 -37.86 34.82 -30.40
C SER A 246 -37.15 35.35 -31.66
#